data_f95e3abf9941be15e1d072fa34c28ce4
#
_entry.id   f95e3abf9941be15e1d072fa34c28ce4
#
_cell.length_a   1.000
_cell.length_b   1.000
_cell.length_c   1.000
_cell.angle_alpha   90.00
_cell.angle_beta   90.00
_cell.angle_gamma   90.00
#
_symmetry.space_group_name_H-M   'P 1'
#
loop_
_entity.id
_entity.type
_entity.pdbx_description
1 polymer ?
#
loop_
_entity_poly.entity_id
_entity_poly.type
_entity_poly.pdbx_seq_one_letter_code
_entity_poly.pdbx_strand_id
1 'polypeptide(L)'
;MLFRSFSIQFANTAAATHTAWVWLRKNGVDVPGTGSKFDVPPKHGSSDGYLIVACNFYIDLTAGDTVEMWAAVENTSVYMKAYAAQTSPFAMPAIPSVVVTLTFVSTYEV
;
A
#
# COMPACT_ATOMS: atom_id res chain seq x y z
N MET A 1 -6.71 13.69 -16.20
CA MET A 1 -6.40 13.37 -14.78
C MET A 1 -6.82 11.95 -14.46
N LEU A 2 -6.00 11.24 -13.75
CA LEU A 2 -6.24 9.85 -13.36
C LEU A 2 -6.34 9.76 -11.84
N PHE A 3 -7.38 9.10 -11.35
CA PHE A 3 -7.50 8.76 -9.94
C PHE A 3 -6.80 7.43 -9.67
N ARG A 4 -6.00 7.38 -8.63
CA ARG A 4 -5.32 6.16 -8.22
C ARG A 4 -5.51 5.94 -6.72
N SER A 5 -5.95 4.75 -6.35
CA SER A 5 -6.04 4.34 -4.97
C SER A 5 -5.27 3.04 -4.76
N PHE A 6 -4.76 2.85 -3.55
CA PHE A 6 -4.18 1.58 -3.16
C PHE A 6 -4.53 1.26 -1.71
N SER A 7 -4.52 -0.02 -1.42
CA SER A 7 -4.70 -0.57 -0.08
C SER A 7 -3.61 -1.62 0.12
N ILE A 8 -2.89 -1.54 1.24
CA ILE A 8 -1.78 -2.44 1.56
C ILE A 8 -2.00 -3.06 2.93
N GLN A 9 -1.81 -4.38 3.02
CA GLN A 9 -1.78 -5.10 4.28
C GLN A 9 -0.34 -5.16 4.77
N PHE A 10 0.00 -4.42 5.82
CA PHE A 10 1.29 -4.52 6.48
C PHE A 10 1.20 -5.40 7.71
N ALA A 11 2.28 -6.13 7.99
CA ALA A 11 2.44 -6.89 9.22
C ALA A 11 3.81 -6.60 9.83
N ASN A 12 3.91 -6.71 11.15
CA ASN A 12 5.14 -6.48 11.91
C ASN A 12 5.37 -7.64 12.87
N THR A 13 6.50 -8.31 12.75
CA THR A 13 6.88 -9.44 13.61
C THR A 13 7.69 -9.02 14.83
N ALA A 14 8.06 -7.73 14.94
CA ALA A 14 8.85 -7.23 16.04
C ALA A 14 8.00 -6.86 17.26
N ALA A 15 8.63 -6.80 18.42
CA ALA A 15 7.99 -6.36 19.67
C ALA A 15 7.91 -4.84 19.78
N ALA A 16 8.43 -4.10 18.81
CA ALA A 16 8.41 -2.64 18.77
C ALA A 16 7.68 -2.16 17.52
N THR A 17 7.09 -0.96 17.59
CA THR A 17 6.51 -0.28 16.43
C THR A 17 7.60 0.11 15.45
N HIS A 18 7.39 -0.15 14.18
CA HIS A 18 8.29 0.26 13.11
C HIS A 18 7.54 1.00 12.01
N THR A 19 8.26 1.87 11.33
CA THR A 19 7.69 2.76 10.32
C THR A 19 7.83 2.19 8.92
N ALA A 20 6.81 2.41 8.10
CA ALA A 20 6.82 2.14 6.67
C ALA A 20 6.44 3.40 5.90
N TRP A 21 6.93 3.50 4.67
CA TRP A 21 6.65 4.62 3.77
C TRP A 21 6.18 4.08 2.44
N VAL A 22 5.26 4.80 1.80
CA VAL A 22 4.75 4.47 0.47
C VAL A 22 4.64 5.76 -0.34
N TRP A 23 5.05 5.72 -1.60
CA TRP A 23 4.93 6.85 -2.51
C TRP A 23 4.80 6.37 -3.95
N LEU A 24 4.49 7.30 -4.85
CA LEU A 24 4.34 6.99 -6.26
C LEU A 24 5.51 7.53 -7.06
N ARG A 25 5.88 6.81 -8.12
CA ARG A 25 6.83 7.24 -9.13
C ARG A 25 6.15 7.28 -10.48
N LYS A 26 6.45 8.33 -11.23
CA LYS A 26 5.99 8.50 -12.60
C LYS A 26 7.21 8.55 -13.51
N ASN A 27 7.27 7.64 -14.48
CA ASN A 27 8.42 7.54 -15.41
C ASN A 27 9.78 7.47 -14.69
N GLY A 28 9.82 6.74 -13.57
CA GLY A 28 11.05 6.56 -12.80
C GLY A 28 11.41 7.72 -11.86
N VAL A 29 10.56 8.73 -11.73
CA VAL A 29 10.81 9.90 -10.89
C VAL A 29 9.75 9.98 -9.79
N ASP A 30 10.19 10.24 -8.56
CA ASP A 30 9.28 10.40 -7.42
C ASP A 30 8.31 11.55 -7.67
N VAL A 31 7.03 11.31 -7.38
CA VAL A 31 5.98 12.32 -7.55
C VAL A 31 5.82 13.07 -6.22
N PRO A 32 6.07 14.39 -6.18
CA PRO A 32 5.90 15.17 -4.96
C PRO A 32 4.45 15.10 -4.45
N GLY A 33 4.30 15.04 -3.13
CA GLY A 33 2.99 15.03 -2.51
C GLY A 33 2.30 13.67 -2.47
N THR A 34 2.94 12.59 -2.94
CA THR A 34 2.37 11.24 -2.90
C THR A 34 2.93 10.38 -1.77
N GLY A 35 3.89 10.88 -1.00
CA GLY A 35 4.49 10.15 0.10
C GLY A 35 3.59 10.07 1.31
N SER A 36 3.58 8.91 1.95
CA SER A 36 2.85 8.67 3.19
C SER A 36 3.72 7.84 4.13
N LYS A 37 3.62 8.14 5.41
CA LYS A 37 4.37 7.50 6.48
C LYS A 37 3.40 6.84 7.45
N PHE A 38 3.69 5.59 7.81
CA PHE A 38 2.81 4.79 8.68
C PHE A 38 3.62 4.11 9.76
N ASP A 39 3.03 4.01 10.96
CA ASP A 39 3.60 3.21 12.03
C ASP A 39 2.82 1.90 12.11
N VAL A 40 3.52 0.78 11.94
CA VAL A 40 2.92 -0.54 12.03
C VAL A 40 3.06 -1.06 13.46
N PRO A 41 1.95 -1.41 14.12
CA PRO A 41 1.99 -1.78 15.54
C PRO A 41 2.82 -3.04 15.77
N PRO A 42 3.36 -3.21 16.99
CA PRO A 42 4.15 -4.38 17.33
C PRO A 42 3.30 -5.64 17.44
N LYS A 43 3.96 -6.80 17.44
CA LYS A 43 3.29 -8.07 17.68
C LYS A 43 2.72 -8.14 19.11
N HIS A 44 1.66 -8.91 19.27
CA HIS A 44 1.05 -9.22 20.56
C HIS A 44 1.16 -10.72 20.81
N GLY A 45 2.04 -11.12 21.74
CA GLY A 45 2.31 -12.54 21.98
C GLY A 45 2.86 -13.21 20.74
N SER A 46 2.17 -14.24 20.24
CA SER A 46 2.54 -14.94 19.01
C SER A 46 1.89 -14.36 17.75
N SER A 47 1.06 -13.32 17.89
CA SER A 47 0.38 -12.70 16.74
C SER A 47 1.13 -11.47 16.28
N ASP A 48 1.37 -11.35 14.97
CA ASP A 48 1.98 -10.16 14.37
C ASP A 48 1.08 -8.93 14.56
N GLY A 49 1.69 -7.75 14.56
CA GLY A 49 0.94 -6.51 14.46
C GLY A 49 0.48 -6.30 13.01
N TYR A 50 -0.72 -5.77 12.81
CA TYR A 50 -1.30 -5.57 11.48
C TYR A 50 -1.76 -4.14 11.29
N LEU A 51 -1.64 -3.66 10.05
CA LEU A 51 -2.12 -2.34 9.66
C LEU A 51 -2.56 -2.38 8.20
N ILE A 52 -3.76 -1.87 7.93
CA ILE A 52 -4.21 -1.65 6.56
C ILE A 52 -4.02 -0.18 6.23
N VAL A 53 -3.31 0.08 5.16
CA VAL A 53 -3.02 1.43 4.68
C VAL A 53 -3.76 1.64 3.37
N ALA A 54 -4.54 2.72 3.30
CA ALA A 54 -5.26 3.08 2.09
C ALA A 54 -5.01 4.55 1.76
N CYS A 55 -4.68 4.84 0.52
CA CYS A 55 -4.44 6.20 0.04
C CYS A 55 -5.04 6.40 -1.34
N ASN A 56 -5.44 7.65 -1.61
CA ASN A 56 -6.01 8.07 -2.89
C ASN A 56 -5.23 9.25 -3.43
N PHE A 57 -4.90 9.23 -4.73
CA PHE A 57 -4.18 10.31 -5.38
C PHE A 57 -4.79 10.63 -6.74
N TYR A 58 -4.70 11.91 -7.11
CA TYR A 58 -4.97 12.36 -8.47
C TYR A 58 -3.65 12.68 -9.15
N ILE A 59 -3.39 12.06 -10.28
CA ILE A 59 -2.15 12.24 -11.05
C ILE A 59 -2.52 12.53 -12.49
N ASP A 60 -1.85 13.54 -13.07
CA ASP A 60 -1.96 13.84 -14.48
C ASP A 60 -1.04 12.91 -15.26
N LEU A 61 -1.61 12.18 -16.21
CA LEU A 61 -0.88 11.23 -17.03
C LEU A 61 -1.19 11.47 -18.50
N THR A 62 -0.17 11.25 -19.34
CA THR A 62 -0.32 11.20 -20.79
C THR A 62 -0.07 9.78 -21.28
N ALA A 63 -0.53 9.47 -22.49
CA ALA A 63 -0.34 8.15 -23.06
C ALA A 63 1.15 7.78 -23.08
N GLY A 64 1.47 6.56 -22.64
CA GLY A 64 2.86 6.09 -22.54
C GLY A 64 3.52 6.30 -21.20
N ASP A 65 2.93 7.09 -20.31
CA ASP A 65 3.47 7.26 -18.95
C ASP A 65 3.34 5.97 -18.15
N THR A 66 4.34 5.72 -17.28
CA THR A 66 4.32 4.61 -16.33
C THR A 66 4.20 5.15 -14.91
N VAL A 67 3.42 4.45 -14.08
CA VAL A 67 3.29 4.79 -12.66
C VAL A 67 3.61 3.55 -11.85
N GLU A 68 4.46 3.73 -10.83
CA GLU A 68 4.85 2.66 -9.91
C GLU A 68 4.56 3.09 -8.48
N MET A 69 4.18 2.13 -7.65
CA MET A 69 4.09 2.32 -6.22
C MET A 69 5.39 1.81 -5.58
N TRP A 70 6.04 2.67 -4.82
CA TRP A 70 7.26 2.34 -4.09
C TRP A 70 6.98 2.30 -2.60
N ALA A 71 7.62 1.36 -1.91
CA ALA A 71 7.50 1.21 -0.47
C ALA A 71 8.88 1.01 0.15
N ALA A 72 9.05 1.52 1.35
CA ALA A 72 10.25 1.33 2.16
C ALA A 72 9.86 1.06 3.60
N VAL A 73 10.70 0.33 4.33
CA VAL A 73 10.48 0.02 5.74
C VAL A 73 11.75 0.31 6.53
N GLU A 74 11.61 0.76 7.76
CA GLU A 74 12.78 1.03 8.61
C GLU A 74 13.42 -0.25 9.13
N ASN A 75 12.65 -1.35 9.18
CA ASN A 75 13.11 -2.64 9.69
C ASN A 75 12.46 -3.76 8.90
N THR A 76 13.24 -4.81 8.60
CA THR A 76 12.76 -5.96 7.82
C THR A 76 11.70 -6.79 8.52
N SER A 77 11.42 -6.54 9.80
CA SER A 77 10.29 -7.15 10.50
C SER A 77 8.93 -6.68 9.97
N VAL A 78 8.89 -5.54 9.27
CA VAL A 78 7.68 -5.02 8.62
C VAL A 78 7.66 -5.50 7.17
N TYR A 79 6.52 -6.07 6.75
CA TYR A 79 6.37 -6.61 5.41
C TYR A 79 4.91 -6.54 4.94
N MET A 80 4.70 -6.66 3.64
CA MET A 80 3.37 -6.76 3.07
C MET A 80 2.89 -8.21 3.17
N LYS A 81 1.71 -8.41 3.75
CA LYS A 81 1.19 -9.75 4.07
C LYS A 81 -0.03 -10.07 3.24
N ALA A 82 0.04 -11.20 2.53
CA ALA A 82 -1.13 -11.84 1.92
C ALA A 82 -1.59 -12.99 2.81
N TYR A 83 -2.88 -13.29 2.78
CA TYR A 83 -3.47 -14.37 3.56
C TYR A 83 -4.16 -15.35 2.62
N ALA A 84 -3.94 -16.66 2.85
CA ALA A 84 -4.64 -17.70 2.12
C ALA A 84 -6.12 -17.76 2.54
N ALA A 85 -6.95 -18.30 1.66
CA ALA A 85 -8.34 -18.57 2.01
C ALA A 85 -8.41 -19.50 3.22
N GLN A 86 -9.38 -19.29 4.08
CA GLN A 86 -9.55 -20.08 5.30
C GLN A 86 -10.94 -20.69 5.39
N THR A 87 -11.07 -21.74 6.19
CA THR A 87 -12.36 -22.37 6.51
C THR A 87 -12.69 -22.28 7.99
N SER A 88 -11.71 -22.02 8.85
CA SER A 88 -11.85 -21.94 10.29
C SER A 88 -11.15 -20.67 10.81
N PRO A 89 -11.72 -19.95 11.77
CA PRO A 89 -12.98 -20.18 12.50
C PRO A 89 -14.25 -19.92 11.66
N PHE A 90 -14.11 -19.37 10.47
CA PHE A 90 -15.20 -19.16 9.50
C PHE A 90 -14.62 -19.17 8.09
N ALA A 91 -15.46 -19.44 7.12
CA ALA A 91 -15.04 -19.44 5.71
C ALA A 91 -14.79 -18.00 5.25
N MET A 92 -13.65 -17.77 4.61
CA MET A 92 -13.23 -16.47 4.12
C MET A 92 -12.33 -16.63 2.89
N PRO A 93 -12.47 -15.77 1.85
CA PRO A 93 -11.58 -15.81 0.71
C PRO A 93 -10.17 -15.33 1.06
N ALA A 94 -9.22 -15.63 0.18
CA ALA A 94 -7.86 -15.13 0.31
C ALA A 94 -7.82 -13.60 0.29
N ILE A 95 -6.86 -13.03 1.02
CA ILE A 95 -6.66 -11.59 1.12
C ILE A 95 -5.36 -11.22 0.42
N PRO A 96 -5.38 -10.36 -0.61
CA PRO A 96 -4.15 -9.92 -1.26
C PRO A 96 -3.38 -8.94 -0.37
N SER A 97 -2.05 -8.92 -0.53
CA SER A 97 -1.19 -7.97 0.20
C SER A 97 -1.38 -6.54 -0.27
N VAL A 98 -1.63 -6.35 -1.56
CA VAL A 98 -1.80 -5.03 -2.18
C VAL A 98 -2.95 -5.08 -3.17
N VAL A 99 -3.81 -4.07 -3.10
CA VAL A 99 -4.85 -3.82 -4.12
C VAL A 99 -4.60 -2.43 -4.68
N VAL A 100 -4.46 -2.32 -6.00
CA VAL A 100 -4.25 -1.04 -6.69
C VAL A 100 -5.37 -0.85 -7.69
N THR A 101 -6.00 0.31 -7.62
CA THR A 101 -7.08 0.69 -8.54
C THR A 101 -6.71 1.95 -9.29
N LEU A 102 -6.88 1.91 -10.61
CA LEU A 102 -6.70 3.06 -11.50
C LEU A 102 -8.05 3.37 -12.12
N THR A 103 -8.49 4.61 -11.97
CA THR A 103 -9.76 5.06 -12.53
C THR A 103 -9.54 6.34 -13.33
N PHE A 104 -9.99 6.33 -14.58
CA PHE A 104 -9.97 7.54 -15.40
C PHE A 104 -11.05 8.50 -14.87
N VAL A 105 -10.65 9.70 -14.49
CA VAL A 105 -11.56 10.69 -13.92
C VAL A 105 -12.10 11.64 -14.97
N SER A 106 -11.21 12.26 -15.76
CA SER A 106 -11.63 13.16 -16.81
C SER A 106 -10.49 13.45 -17.78
N THR A 107 -10.85 13.83 -19.00
CA THR A 107 -9.91 14.43 -19.93
C THR A 107 -9.71 15.88 -19.54
N TYR A 108 -8.46 16.29 -19.44
CA TYR A 108 -8.11 17.66 -19.10
C TYR A 108 -8.12 18.52 -20.35
N GLU A 109 -8.98 19.54 -20.38
CA GLU A 109 -9.03 20.50 -21.46
C GLU A 109 -8.59 21.87 -20.94
N VAL A 110 -7.73 22.48 -21.69
CA VAL A 110 -7.17 23.79 -21.36
C VAL A 110 -7.72 24.83 -22.31
#